data_905608e76a213223554c35fc4c31d7f2
#
_entry.id   905608e76a213223554c35fc4c31d7f2
#
_cell.length_a   1.000
_cell.length_b   1.000
_cell.length_c   1.000
_cell.angle_alpha   90.00
_cell.angle_beta   90.00
_cell.angle_gamma   90.00
#
_symmetry.space_group_name_H-M   'P 1'
#
loop_
_entity.id
_entity.type
_entity.pdbx_description
1 polymer ?
#
loop_
_entity_poly.entity_id
_entity_poly.type
_entity_poly.pdbx_seq_one_letter_code
_entity_poly.pdbx_strand_id
1 'polypeptide(L)'
;MRFALTVAALTLITTPALAQQSGGMQGMDHSKMGGMNGGDMSKMMAGNPYGQAEMDMHQKMMAAKQGDAAEMWTRKMIEHHRGAVAMSRVAVRDAKDAQTRQMAQMTITKQEKDIAELQAWLSKHGKRPQ
;
A
#
# COMPACT_ATOMS: atom_id res chain seq x y z
N MET A 1 -59.95 -20.73 -25.52
CA MET A 1 -58.76 -19.91 -25.14
C MET A 1 -57.76 -20.84 -24.48
N ARG A 2 -56.65 -21.16 -25.20
CA ARG A 2 -55.61 -22.07 -24.70
C ARG A 2 -54.42 -21.21 -24.30
N PHE A 3 -54.10 -21.18 -23.00
CA PHE A 3 -52.89 -20.51 -22.51
C PHE A 3 -51.72 -21.48 -22.62
N ALA A 4 -50.74 -21.13 -23.44
CA ALA A 4 -49.46 -21.83 -23.54
C ALA A 4 -48.53 -21.29 -22.46
N LEU A 5 -48.12 -22.16 -21.52
CA LEU A 5 -47.01 -21.86 -20.58
C LEU A 5 -45.68 -22.09 -21.30
N THR A 6 -44.94 -21.01 -21.50
CA THR A 6 -43.54 -21.07 -21.93
C THR A 6 -42.66 -21.23 -20.68
N VAL A 7 -42.02 -22.39 -20.58
CA VAL A 7 -41.00 -22.66 -19.55
C VAL A 7 -39.68 -22.03 -20.03
N ALA A 8 -39.23 -21.00 -19.34
CA ALA A 8 -37.91 -20.43 -19.57
C ALA A 8 -36.84 -21.30 -18.89
N ALA A 9 -35.99 -21.92 -19.70
CA ALA A 9 -34.84 -22.67 -19.21
C ALA A 9 -33.77 -21.71 -18.70
N LEU A 10 -33.50 -21.72 -17.39
CA LEU A 10 -32.43 -20.97 -16.75
C LEU A 10 -31.11 -21.72 -16.98
N THR A 11 -30.28 -21.27 -17.92
CA THR A 11 -28.92 -21.78 -18.11
C THR A 11 -28.02 -21.26 -17.01
N LEU A 12 -27.60 -22.13 -16.11
CA LEU A 12 -26.52 -21.86 -15.15
C LEU A 12 -25.18 -21.70 -15.90
N ILE A 13 -24.71 -20.48 -15.99
CA ILE A 13 -23.34 -20.18 -16.46
C ILE A 13 -22.41 -20.47 -15.28
N THR A 14 -21.75 -21.62 -15.31
CA THR A 14 -20.64 -21.91 -14.38
C THR A 14 -19.42 -21.12 -14.82
N THR A 15 -19.10 -20.05 -14.10
CA THR A 15 -17.82 -19.37 -14.23
C THR A 15 -16.71 -20.28 -13.70
N PRO A 16 -15.62 -20.52 -14.46
CA PRO A 16 -14.48 -21.23 -13.90
C PRO A 16 -13.87 -20.38 -12.78
N ALA A 17 -13.75 -20.98 -11.59
CA ALA A 17 -12.97 -20.43 -10.50
C ALA A 17 -11.54 -20.25 -10.99
N LEU A 18 -11.10 -19.01 -11.19
CA LEU A 18 -9.69 -18.68 -11.32
C LEU A 18 -9.03 -19.14 -10.01
N ALA A 19 -8.27 -20.23 -10.09
CA ALA A 19 -7.41 -20.68 -9.03
C ALA A 19 -6.48 -19.51 -8.70
N GLN A 20 -6.70 -18.93 -7.54
CA GLN A 20 -5.84 -17.91 -6.94
C GLN A 20 -4.51 -18.61 -6.66
N GLN A 21 -3.57 -18.46 -7.60
CA GLN A 21 -2.19 -18.85 -7.39
C GLN A 21 -1.67 -17.94 -6.26
N SER A 22 -1.78 -18.44 -5.03
CA SER A 22 -1.00 -17.96 -3.91
C SER A 22 0.47 -18.29 -4.21
N GLY A 23 1.10 -17.43 -5.00
CA GLY A 23 2.56 -17.39 -5.11
C GLY A 23 3.07 -17.07 -3.71
N GLY A 24 3.34 -18.12 -2.93
CA GLY A 24 3.97 -18.00 -1.64
C GLY A 24 5.25 -17.21 -1.82
N MET A 25 5.39 -16.09 -1.14
CA MET A 25 6.66 -15.48 -0.82
C MET A 25 7.41 -16.43 0.13
N GLN A 26 7.82 -17.59 -0.38
CA GLN A 26 8.76 -18.48 0.29
C GLN A 26 10.14 -17.91 0.05
N GLY A 27 10.72 -17.35 1.10
CA GLY A 27 12.16 -17.13 1.09
C GLY A 27 12.70 -15.85 1.72
N MET A 28 11.90 -14.98 2.29
CA MET A 28 12.48 -13.92 3.12
C MET A 28 12.53 -14.37 4.58
N ASP A 29 13.66 -14.90 4.97
CA ASP A 29 13.98 -15.23 6.36
C ASP A 29 14.12 -13.92 7.15
N HIS A 30 13.02 -13.52 7.80
CA HIS A 30 12.98 -12.31 8.63
C HIS A 30 13.93 -12.38 9.83
N SER A 31 14.46 -13.55 10.17
CA SER A 31 15.45 -13.71 11.25
C SER A 31 16.82 -13.11 10.90
N LYS A 32 17.11 -12.92 9.60
CA LYS A 32 18.35 -12.31 9.14
C LYS A 32 18.33 -10.78 9.08
N MET A 33 17.15 -10.14 9.21
CA MET A 33 17.09 -8.67 9.23
C MET A 33 17.63 -8.05 10.52
N GLY A 34 17.68 -8.78 11.64
CA GLY A 34 18.22 -8.30 12.91
C GLY A 34 19.74 -8.22 13.00
N GLY A 35 20.47 -8.75 12.02
CA GLY A 35 21.93 -8.83 12.01
C GLY A 35 22.62 -8.16 10.83
N MET A 36 21.90 -7.44 9.97
CA MET A 36 22.51 -6.74 8.85
C MET A 36 23.35 -5.56 9.33
N ASN A 37 24.64 -5.64 9.08
CA ASN A 37 25.56 -4.53 9.26
C ASN A 37 25.21 -3.42 8.27
N GLY A 38 25.38 -2.13 8.67
CA GLY A 38 25.06 -0.97 7.83
C GLY A 38 25.65 -1.00 6.41
N GLY A 39 26.72 -1.78 6.20
CA GLY A 39 27.34 -2.00 4.89
C GLY A 39 26.51 -2.90 3.95
N ASP A 40 25.82 -3.90 4.48
CA ASP A 40 24.98 -4.80 3.68
C ASP A 40 23.68 -4.13 3.26
N MET A 41 23.12 -3.29 4.15
CA MET A 41 21.95 -2.49 3.86
C MET A 41 22.25 -1.42 2.79
N SER A 42 23.41 -0.80 2.85
CA SER A 42 23.87 0.15 1.84
C SER A 42 24.02 -0.50 0.46
N LYS A 43 24.50 -1.76 0.40
CA LYS A 43 24.59 -2.54 -0.85
C LYS A 43 23.21 -2.92 -1.42
N MET A 44 22.26 -3.30 -0.57
CA MET A 44 20.88 -3.57 -1.00
C MET A 44 20.19 -2.32 -1.55
N MET A 45 20.55 -1.15 -1.07
CA MET A 45 20.02 0.13 -1.55
C MET A 45 20.77 0.65 -2.78
N ALA A 46 21.99 0.16 -3.04
CA ALA A 46 22.78 0.57 -4.21
C ALA A 46 22.03 0.18 -5.50
N GLY A 47 21.58 1.19 -6.26
CA GLY A 47 20.81 1.00 -7.49
C GLY A 47 19.28 0.98 -7.33
N ASN A 48 18.74 0.99 -6.11
CA ASN A 48 17.30 1.19 -5.88
C ASN A 48 17.00 2.66 -5.54
N PRO A 49 16.46 3.46 -6.49
CA PRO A 49 16.17 4.86 -6.24
C PRO A 49 15.08 5.08 -5.17
N TYR A 50 14.32 4.06 -4.84
CA TYR A 50 13.23 4.11 -3.85
C TYR A 50 13.66 3.62 -2.46
N GLY A 51 14.83 2.98 -2.34
CA GLY A 51 15.25 2.27 -1.13
C GLY A 51 15.19 3.11 0.15
N GLN A 52 15.60 4.38 0.09
CA GLN A 52 15.50 5.28 1.24
C GLN A 52 14.05 5.53 1.65
N ALA A 53 13.16 5.79 0.69
CA ALA A 53 11.73 6.04 0.98
C ALA A 53 11.04 4.79 1.55
N GLU A 54 11.39 3.60 1.05
CA GLU A 54 10.88 2.32 1.53
C GLU A 54 11.32 2.03 2.97
N MET A 55 12.59 2.26 3.27
CA MET A 55 13.14 2.07 4.62
C MET A 55 12.51 3.03 5.63
N ASP A 56 12.44 4.32 5.30
CA ASP A 56 11.85 5.33 6.16
C ASP A 56 10.38 5.02 6.44
N MET A 57 9.62 4.60 5.42
CA MET A 57 8.24 4.18 5.55
C MET A 57 8.12 3.00 6.51
N HIS A 58 8.90 1.94 6.29
CA HIS A 58 8.87 0.74 7.13
C HIS A 58 9.19 1.07 8.59
N GLN A 59 10.26 1.81 8.83
CA GLN A 59 10.69 2.20 10.18
C GLN A 59 9.60 3.00 10.91
N LYS A 60 8.99 3.98 10.23
CA LYS A 60 7.91 4.79 10.81
C LYS A 60 6.64 3.99 11.06
N MET A 61 6.26 3.09 10.16
CA MET A 61 5.13 2.17 10.38
C MET A 61 5.37 1.24 11.57
N MET A 62 6.59 0.74 11.75
CA MET A 62 6.95 -0.09 12.91
C MET A 62 6.95 0.69 14.22
N ALA A 63 7.26 1.98 14.20
CA ALA A 63 7.20 2.86 15.36
C ALA A 63 5.77 3.26 15.75
N ALA A 64 4.81 3.21 14.82
CA ALA A 64 3.42 3.56 15.05
C ALA A 64 2.66 2.45 15.80
N LYS A 65 2.83 2.39 17.13
CA LYS A 65 2.30 1.33 18.02
C LYS A 65 1.33 1.87 19.08
N GLN A 66 0.90 3.13 18.99
CA GLN A 66 0.07 3.77 20.01
C GLN A 66 -1.41 3.43 19.84
N GLY A 67 -2.10 3.36 20.97
CA GLY A 67 -3.55 3.28 21.05
C GLY A 67 -4.13 1.89 20.80
N ASP A 68 -5.43 1.87 20.57
CA ASP A 68 -6.17 0.68 20.18
C ASP A 68 -5.94 0.31 18.68
N ALA A 69 -6.60 -0.74 18.23
CA ALA A 69 -6.44 -1.22 16.85
C ALA A 69 -6.80 -0.16 15.80
N ALA A 70 -7.82 0.68 16.05
CA ALA A 70 -8.25 1.71 15.11
C ALA A 70 -7.23 2.87 15.05
N GLU A 71 -6.76 3.34 16.21
CA GLU A 71 -5.72 4.37 16.28
C GLU A 71 -4.41 3.86 15.65
N MET A 72 -3.99 2.65 16.00
CA MET A 72 -2.76 2.05 15.46
C MET A 72 -2.84 1.90 13.93
N TRP A 73 -3.98 1.43 13.41
CA TRP A 73 -4.19 1.34 11.97
C TRP A 73 -4.10 2.72 11.31
N THR A 74 -4.79 3.71 11.86
CA THR A 74 -4.79 5.09 11.33
C THR A 74 -3.37 5.66 11.27
N ARG A 75 -2.60 5.51 12.35
CA ARG A 75 -1.21 5.99 12.41
C ARG A 75 -0.31 5.26 11.40
N LYS A 76 -0.45 3.94 11.28
CA LYS A 76 0.31 3.16 10.29
C LYS A 76 -0.04 3.56 8.86
N MET A 77 -1.32 3.81 8.57
CA MET A 77 -1.75 4.27 7.24
C MET A 77 -1.22 5.66 6.90
N ILE A 78 -1.13 6.59 7.87
CA ILE A 78 -0.48 7.88 7.66
C ILE A 78 0.97 7.69 7.19
N GLU A 79 1.75 6.84 7.88
CA GLU A 79 3.15 6.60 7.49
C GLU A 79 3.29 5.85 6.16
N HIS A 80 2.39 4.91 5.89
CA HIS A 80 2.33 4.23 4.59
C HIS A 80 2.08 5.23 3.45
N HIS A 81 1.12 6.14 3.62
CA HIS A 81 0.79 7.16 2.63
C HIS A 81 1.93 8.17 2.45
N ARG A 82 2.61 8.55 3.53
CA ARG A 82 3.83 9.39 3.46
C ARG A 82 4.93 8.70 2.68
N GLY A 83 5.12 7.40 2.87
CA GLY A 83 6.06 6.60 2.09
C GLY A 83 5.69 6.56 0.61
N ALA A 84 4.41 6.36 0.29
CA ALA A 84 3.92 6.39 -1.09
C ALA A 84 4.16 7.76 -1.76
N VAL A 85 3.95 8.87 -1.04
CA VAL A 85 4.29 10.23 -1.51
C VAL A 85 5.78 10.36 -1.76
N ALA A 86 6.63 9.87 -0.86
CA ALA A 86 8.08 9.95 -1.01
C ALA A 86 8.57 9.16 -2.24
N MET A 87 8.08 7.91 -2.44
CA MET A 87 8.37 7.12 -3.64
C MET A 87 7.86 7.80 -4.91
N SER A 88 6.66 8.37 -4.88
CA SER A 88 6.09 9.07 -6.04
C SER A 88 6.90 10.31 -6.42
N ARG A 89 7.46 11.04 -5.45
CA ARG A 89 8.36 12.17 -5.73
C ARG A 89 9.64 11.73 -6.44
N VAL A 90 10.19 10.57 -6.07
CA VAL A 90 11.31 9.96 -6.80
C VAL A 90 10.90 9.63 -8.24
N ALA A 91 9.74 9.02 -8.44
CA ALA A 91 9.25 8.69 -9.79
C ALA A 91 9.02 9.94 -10.64
N VAL A 92 8.46 11.02 -10.07
CA VAL A 92 8.30 12.31 -10.78
C VAL A 92 9.63 12.88 -11.24
N ARG A 93 10.67 12.75 -10.41
CA ARG A 93 12.02 13.29 -10.70
C ARG A 93 12.77 12.41 -11.69
N ASP A 94 12.77 11.10 -11.52
CA ASP A 94 13.75 10.19 -12.12
C ASP A 94 13.16 9.29 -13.22
N ALA A 95 11.84 9.08 -13.28
CA ALA A 95 11.23 8.23 -14.29
C ALA A 95 11.34 8.87 -15.68
N LYS A 96 11.82 8.11 -16.66
CA LYS A 96 11.95 8.57 -18.05
C LYS A 96 10.60 8.65 -18.75
N ASP A 97 9.70 7.74 -18.43
CA ASP A 97 8.37 7.67 -19.00
C ASP A 97 7.43 8.76 -18.48
N ALA A 98 6.81 9.52 -19.39
CA ALA A 98 5.93 10.63 -19.05
C ALA A 98 4.64 10.16 -18.35
N GLN A 99 4.10 9.01 -18.74
CA GLN A 99 2.89 8.46 -18.14
C GLN A 99 3.15 8.07 -16.69
N THR A 100 4.30 7.45 -16.41
CA THR A 100 4.72 7.12 -15.04
C THR A 100 4.84 8.38 -14.18
N ARG A 101 5.46 9.47 -14.68
CA ARG A 101 5.53 10.73 -13.93
C ARG A 101 4.15 11.32 -13.65
N GLN A 102 3.23 11.26 -14.62
CA GLN A 102 1.86 11.73 -14.44
C GLN A 102 1.12 10.91 -13.38
N MET A 103 1.20 9.58 -13.44
CA MET A 103 0.61 8.69 -12.42
C MET A 103 1.17 8.96 -11.03
N ALA A 104 2.48 9.16 -10.92
CA ALA A 104 3.13 9.49 -9.66
C ALA A 104 2.64 10.84 -9.10
N GLN A 105 2.46 11.87 -9.96
CA GLN A 105 1.90 13.16 -9.54
C GLN A 105 0.46 13.04 -9.03
N MET A 106 -0.37 12.25 -9.70
CA MET A 106 -1.75 11.96 -9.25
C MET A 106 -1.75 11.22 -7.91
N THR A 107 -0.81 10.27 -7.72
CA THR A 107 -0.63 9.55 -6.47
C THR A 107 -0.28 10.50 -5.33
N ILE A 108 0.64 11.45 -5.53
CA ILE A 108 1.00 12.46 -4.52
C ILE A 108 -0.26 13.20 -4.06
N THR A 109 -1.01 13.77 -5.01
CA THR A 109 -2.22 14.56 -4.69
C THR A 109 -3.25 13.74 -3.92
N LYS A 110 -3.49 12.49 -4.34
CA LYS A 110 -4.45 11.62 -3.67
C LYS A 110 -4.00 11.25 -2.26
N GLN A 111 -2.75 10.84 -2.10
CA GLN A 111 -2.21 10.40 -0.82
C GLN A 111 -2.11 11.55 0.20
N GLU A 112 -1.80 12.77 -0.23
CA GLU A 112 -1.80 13.95 0.64
C GLU A 112 -3.21 14.26 1.17
N LYS A 113 -4.24 14.09 0.34
CA LYS A 113 -5.64 14.19 0.77
C LYS A 113 -6.00 13.10 1.78
N ASP A 114 -5.66 11.84 1.50
CA ASP A 114 -5.93 10.71 2.38
C ASP A 114 -5.23 10.91 3.75
N ILE A 115 -3.99 11.43 3.77
CA ILE A 115 -3.27 11.80 5.00
C ILE A 115 -4.06 12.84 5.80
N ALA A 116 -4.56 13.88 5.15
CA ALA A 116 -5.34 14.91 5.83
C ALA A 116 -6.63 14.35 6.46
N GLU A 117 -7.31 13.43 5.79
CA GLU A 117 -8.50 12.74 6.30
C GLU A 117 -8.17 11.86 7.51
N LEU A 118 -7.07 11.10 7.47
CA LEU A 118 -6.60 10.29 8.60
C LEU A 118 -6.19 11.14 9.81
N GLN A 119 -5.54 12.29 9.58
CA GLN A 119 -5.20 13.24 10.63
C GLN A 119 -6.46 13.85 11.27
N ALA A 120 -7.46 14.19 10.45
CA ALA A 120 -8.74 14.68 10.91
C ALA A 120 -9.48 13.62 11.77
N TRP A 121 -9.39 12.34 11.38
CA TRP A 121 -9.93 11.24 12.17
C TRP A 121 -9.29 11.18 13.57
N LEU A 122 -7.96 11.25 13.67
CA LEU A 122 -7.25 11.27 14.95
C LEU A 122 -7.76 12.43 15.82
N SER A 123 -7.81 13.64 15.27
CA SER A 123 -8.27 14.82 15.98
C SER A 123 -9.70 14.68 16.48
N LYS A 124 -10.62 14.18 15.65
CA LYS A 124 -12.04 13.95 15.98
C LYS A 124 -12.21 12.92 17.10
N HIS A 125 -11.28 12.00 17.27
CA HIS A 125 -11.30 10.99 18.33
C HIS A 125 -10.44 11.37 19.55
N GLY A 126 -10.09 12.65 19.69
CA GLY A 126 -9.31 13.16 20.84
C GLY A 126 -7.85 12.68 20.86
N LYS A 127 -7.34 12.23 19.70
CA LYS A 127 -5.95 11.77 19.56
C LYS A 127 -5.09 12.89 18.99
N ARG A 128 -3.82 12.96 19.42
CA ARG A 128 -2.86 13.90 18.81
C ARG A 128 -2.65 13.56 17.34
N PRO A 129 -2.70 14.54 16.42
CA PRO A 129 -2.23 14.35 15.05
C PRO A 129 -0.79 13.81 15.01
N GLN A 130 -0.43 13.15 13.93
CA GLN A 130 0.89 12.51 13.76
C GLN A 130 1.77 13.28 12.79
#